data_d76fc87ea13a697e65eb7304a0be1786
#
_entry.id   d76fc87ea13a697e65eb7304a0be1786
#
_cell.length_a   1.000
_cell.length_b   1.000
_cell.length_c   1.000
_cell.angle_alpha   90.00
_cell.angle_beta   90.00
_cell.angle_gamma   90.00
#
_symmetry.space_group_name_H-M   'P 1'
#
loop_
_entity.id
_entity.type
_entity.pdbx_description
1 polymer ?
#
loop_
_entity_poly.entity_id
_entity_poly.type
_entity_poly.pdbx_seq_one_letter_code
_entity_poly.pdbx_strand_id
1 'polypeptide(L)'
;MSLRNGHRLWVGLGIVAASTVFASNAQAQTIDWTAIENESVAMLQDYLRIDTTNPPGNETLGAEFFAKHFADNGIESQIVESAPGRGNIIARLRGDGSKQAVVLMHHMDVVPADARFWTADPFGGEIRDGELYGRGAIDTKGMGVANALALLTLKRSGIQLAGDVIFLGVADEEAGGKMGAGYVVKTHPEWFEGTSVVLNEGGYIASDADGKIVFYGVEAAQKIPFWVRLVAQGAPGHGSMPRPDSASNRLVRALGRVIAYETPLRVVREVQQFYADTAHLAPSELQPALADLRASLADPAFAKTFTSDIRQNALVRNTISLTALRGSNKTNVIPAEASAELDIRLLPDQDPVAFLEELKRVINDDTIQVETLLSFPAATSPLDHELFDVLREFAKRDAPDAVVTTPLLGGFTDCHYFREHDIPCYGFWPFALNEQSFGVVHGNDERIGVDVLKAGTRTMIELVAKLAGATLPNHAPSP
;
A
#
# COMPACT_ATOMS: atom_id res chain seq x y z
N MET A 1 -48.66 34.93 78.31
CA MET A 1 -48.50 36.30 77.85
C MET A 1 -47.81 36.22 76.54
N SER A 2 -48.55 36.15 75.39
CA SER A 2 -48.88 37.24 74.48
C SER A 2 -47.61 37.84 73.91
N LEU A 3 -47.35 37.85 72.68
CA LEU A 3 -47.92 38.17 71.36
C LEU A 3 -46.77 38.16 70.35
N ARG A 4 -46.76 38.12 69.12
CA ARG A 4 -47.69 38.32 68.00
C ARG A 4 -46.91 37.94 66.70
N ASN A 5 -47.61 37.36 65.76
CA ASN A 5 -47.18 37.06 64.38
C ASN A 5 -46.88 38.33 63.57
N GLY A 6 -45.87 38.26 62.72
CA GLY A 6 -45.62 39.18 61.61
C GLY A 6 -45.23 38.45 60.37
N HIS A 7 -46.23 38.21 59.49
CA HIS A 7 -45.96 37.64 58.12
C HIS A 7 -45.35 38.76 57.26
N ARG A 8 -44.16 38.42 56.65
CA ARG A 8 -43.66 39.20 55.53
C ARG A 8 -43.73 38.30 54.28
N LEU A 9 -44.62 38.72 53.35
CA LEU A 9 -44.65 38.23 51.98
C LEU A 9 -43.37 38.64 51.28
N TRP A 10 -42.62 37.62 50.69
CA TRP A 10 -41.62 37.86 49.70
C TRP A 10 -42.23 37.54 48.35
N VAL A 11 -42.34 38.53 47.47
CA VAL A 11 -42.67 38.37 46.06
C VAL A 11 -41.34 38.05 45.34
N GLY A 12 -41.14 36.81 44.98
CA GLY A 12 -39.98 36.38 44.15
C GLY A 12 -40.26 36.70 42.68
N LEU A 13 -39.52 37.65 42.11
CA LEU A 13 -39.48 37.88 40.68
C LEU A 13 -38.59 36.74 40.07
N GLY A 14 -39.20 35.75 39.42
CA GLY A 14 -38.55 34.78 38.64
C GLY A 14 -38.09 35.37 37.30
N ILE A 15 -36.79 35.59 37.14
CA ILE A 15 -36.20 35.89 35.84
C ILE A 15 -36.03 34.54 35.09
N VAL A 16 -36.91 34.29 34.13
CA VAL A 16 -36.73 33.20 33.16
C VAL A 16 -35.67 33.65 32.14
N ALA A 17 -34.45 33.21 32.30
CA ALA A 17 -33.41 33.34 31.27
C ALA A 17 -33.73 32.35 30.15
N ALA A 18 -34.29 32.81 29.05
CA ALA A 18 -34.44 32.06 27.83
C ALA A 18 -33.06 31.93 27.19
N SER A 19 -32.41 30.76 27.38
CA SER A 19 -31.19 30.40 26.65
C SER A 19 -31.57 30.11 25.19
N THR A 20 -31.44 31.08 24.32
CA THR A 20 -31.50 30.88 22.87
C THR A 20 -30.24 30.13 22.46
N VAL A 21 -30.38 28.82 22.25
CA VAL A 21 -29.40 28.02 21.57
C VAL A 21 -29.42 28.46 20.10
N PHE A 22 -28.46 29.27 19.71
CA PHE A 22 -28.19 29.52 18.30
C PHE A 22 -27.60 28.22 17.75
N ALA A 23 -28.43 27.34 17.19
CA ALA A 23 -27.97 26.33 16.25
C ALA A 23 -27.46 27.10 15.02
N SER A 24 -26.14 27.29 14.92
CA SER A 24 -25.53 27.72 13.68
C SER A 24 -25.75 26.58 12.68
N ASN A 25 -26.73 26.74 11.79
CA ASN A 25 -26.76 25.95 10.56
C ASN A 25 -25.51 26.35 9.76
N ALA A 26 -24.38 25.69 10.02
CA ALA A 26 -23.24 25.75 9.13
C ALA A 26 -23.70 25.06 7.84
N GLN A 27 -24.10 25.85 6.87
CA GLN A 27 -24.45 25.37 5.54
C GLN A 27 -23.14 24.84 4.95
N ALA A 28 -23.07 23.54 4.63
CA ALA A 28 -21.90 22.94 4.02
C ALA A 28 -21.48 23.79 2.80
N GLN A 29 -20.22 24.21 2.79
CA GLN A 29 -19.69 25.03 1.69
C GLN A 29 -19.64 24.19 0.42
N THR A 30 -19.97 24.78 -0.72
CA THR A 30 -19.77 24.13 -2.03
C THR A 30 -18.31 23.83 -2.24
N ILE A 31 -18.01 22.61 -2.71
CA ILE A 31 -16.62 22.18 -3.00
C ILE A 31 -16.20 22.80 -4.33
N ASP A 32 -15.13 23.58 -4.30
CA ASP A 32 -14.46 24.07 -5.53
C ASP A 32 -13.45 23.00 -6.02
N TRP A 33 -13.93 22.11 -6.86
CA TRP A 33 -13.12 21.02 -7.40
C TRP A 33 -11.93 21.51 -8.20
N THR A 34 -12.07 22.57 -8.98
CA THR A 34 -11.00 23.15 -9.77
C THR A 34 -9.86 23.66 -8.90
N ALA A 35 -10.20 24.30 -7.77
CA ALA A 35 -9.20 24.75 -6.81
C ALA A 35 -8.46 23.57 -6.16
N ILE A 36 -9.19 22.53 -5.76
CA ILE A 36 -8.59 21.31 -5.14
C ILE A 36 -7.70 20.56 -6.13
N GLU A 37 -8.16 20.38 -7.36
CA GLU A 37 -7.41 19.72 -8.42
C GLU A 37 -6.10 20.47 -8.73
N ASN A 38 -6.12 21.80 -8.76
CA ASN A 38 -4.90 22.60 -8.92
C ASN A 38 -4.01 22.55 -7.67
N GLU A 39 -4.60 22.53 -6.46
CA GLU A 39 -3.86 22.37 -5.21
C GLU A 39 -3.15 21.00 -5.16
N SER A 40 -3.75 19.93 -5.71
CA SER A 40 -3.10 18.62 -5.75
C SER A 40 -1.80 18.63 -6.57
N VAL A 41 -1.80 19.33 -7.69
CA VAL A 41 -0.60 19.46 -8.53
C VAL A 41 0.49 20.26 -7.82
N ALA A 42 0.14 21.43 -7.25
CA ALA A 42 1.10 22.26 -6.53
C ALA A 42 1.66 21.54 -5.29
N MET A 43 0.80 20.89 -4.51
CA MET A 43 1.21 20.14 -3.32
C MET A 43 2.13 18.98 -3.68
N LEU A 44 1.85 18.24 -4.76
CA LEU A 44 2.73 17.15 -5.19
C LEU A 44 4.07 17.68 -5.70
N GLN A 45 4.10 18.79 -6.45
CA GLN A 45 5.35 19.44 -6.87
C GLN A 45 6.24 19.79 -5.67
N ASP A 46 5.65 20.38 -4.62
CA ASP A 46 6.39 20.75 -3.42
C ASP A 46 6.84 19.53 -2.62
N TYR A 47 6.00 18.49 -2.54
CA TYR A 47 6.35 17.25 -1.84
C TYR A 47 7.43 16.45 -2.57
N LEU A 48 7.45 16.43 -3.91
CA LEU A 48 8.50 15.77 -4.69
C LEU A 48 9.88 16.39 -4.49
N ARG A 49 9.95 17.70 -4.16
CA ARG A 49 11.22 18.40 -3.87
C ARG A 49 11.85 18.00 -2.53
N ILE A 50 11.12 17.29 -1.69
CA ILE A 50 11.63 16.76 -0.42
C ILE A 50 12.27 15.40 -0.70
N ASP A 51 13.59 15.32 -0.60
CA ASP A 51 14.34 14.07 -0.76
C ASP A 51 14.20 13.20 0.49
N THR A 52 13.45 12.12 0.36
CA THR A 52 13.22 11.09 1.37
C THR A 52 13.78 9.74 0.92
N THR A 53 14.86 9.75 0.16
CA THR A 53 15.52 8.54 -0.34
C THR A 53 15.90 7.59 0.80
N ASN A 54 15.50 6.35 0.71
CA ASN A 54 15.78 5.29 1.66
C ASN A 54 16.66 4.20 1.00
N PRO A 55 17.86 3.90 1.53
CA PRO A 55 18.53 4.52 2.67
C PRO A 55 19.13 5.91 2.37
N PRO A 56 19.35 6.79 3.39
CA PRO A 56 19.17 6.54 4.82
C PRO A 56 17.74 6.75 5.33
N GLY A 57 16.85 7.40 4.57
CA GLY A 57 15.55 7.89 4.96
C GLY A 57 15.65 9.29 5.63
N ASN A 58 14.68 10.15 5.35
CA ASN A 58 14.55 11.50 5.92
C ASN A 58 13.06 11.87 6.02
N GLU A 59 12.24 10.89 6.39
CA GLU A 59 10.78 10.98 6.33
C GLU A 59 10.21 12.02 7.31
N THR A 60 10.97 12.41 8.34
CA THR A 60 10.61 13.53 9.22
C THR A 60 10.33 14.80 8.42
N LEU A 61 11.07 15.06 7.32
CA LEU A 61 10.82 16.20 6.45
C LEU A 61 9.45 16.11 5.74
N GLY A 62 9.08 14.92 5.31
CA GLY A 62 7.75 14.65 4.74
C GLY A 62 6.64 14.79 5.78
N ALA A 63 6.87 14.30 7.00
CA ALA A 63 5.95 14.45 8.11
C ALA A 63 5.72 15.92 8.49
N GLU A 64 6.78 16.72 8.57
CA GLU A 64 6.71 18.17 8.83
C GLU A 64 5.97 18.93 7.72
N PHE A 65 6.17 18.53 6.46
CA PHE A 65 5.43 19.09 5.32
C PHE A 65 3.91 18.93 5.52
N PHE A 66 3.43 17.72 5.82
CA PHE A 66 2.01 17.50 6.06
C PHE A 66 1.52 18.15 7.35
N ALA A 67 2.31 18.12 8.43
CA ALA A 67 1.96 18.76 9.70
C ALA A 67 1.68 20.26 9.52
N LYS A 68 2.49 20.94 8.69
CA LYS A 68 2.26 22.35 8.36
C LYS A 68 0.92 22.55 7.64
N HIS A 69 0.63 21.76 6.60
CA HIS A 69 -0.65 21.86 5.88
C HIS A 69 -1.86 21.61 6.79
N PHE A 70 -1.76 20.64 7.69
CA PHE A 70 -2.81 20.36 8.67
C PHE A 70 -2.99 21.49 9.67
N ALA A 71 -1.90 22.01 10.23
CA ALA A 71 -1.95 23.13 11.17
C ALA A 71 -2.56 24.40 10.54
N ASP A 72 -2.20 24.73 9.30
CA ASP A 72 -2.74 25.87 8.55
C ASP A 72 -4.27 25.74 8.33
N ASN A 73 -4.83 24.53 8.45
CA ASN A 73 -6.25 24.23 8.32
C ASN A 73 -6.94 23.85 9.65
N GLY A 74 -6.25 24.03 10.79
CA GLY A 74 -6.79 23.73 12.11
C GLY A 74 -7.09 22.24 12.32
N ILE A 75 -6.25 21.37 11.77
CA ILE A 75 -6.23 19.93 12.04
C ILE A 75 -5.00 19.64 12.90
N GLU A 76 -5.22 19.01 14.04
CA GLU A 76 -4.11 18.57 14.89
C GLU A 76 -3.43 17.34 14.29
N SER A 77 -2.09 17.32 14.34
CA SER A 77 -1.27 16.20 13.91
C SER A 77 -0.20 15.91 14.95
N GLN A 78 0.29 14.67 14.94
CA GLN A 78 1.38 14.22 15.79
C GLN A 78 2.44 13.53 14.93
N ILE A 79 3.71 13.89 15.15
CA ILE A 79 4.87 13.22 14.55
C ILE A 79 5.54 12.38 15.64
N VAL A 80 5.86 11.14 15.31
CA VAL A 80 6.67 10.24 16.13
C VAL A 80 7.83 9.69 15.31
N GLU A 81 9.04 9.77 15.85
CA GLU A 81 10.22 9.20 15.20
C GLU A 81 10.52 7.81 15.77
N SER A 82 10.68 6.83 14.90
CA SER A 82 11.16 5.50 15.26
C SER A 82 12.69 5.46 15.44
N ALA A 83 13.38 6.35 14.74
CA ALA A 83 14.81 6.67 14.85
C ALA A 83 15.02 8.11 14.32
N PRO A 84 16.18 8.74 14.57
CA PRO A 84 16.44 10.08 14.05
C PRO A 84 16.21 10.18 12.55
N GLY A 85 15.36 11.12 12.12
CA GLY A 85 14.97 11.33 10.73
C GLY A 85 13.89 10.37 10.17
N ARG A 86 13.51 9.33 10.91
CA ARG A 86 12.52 8.33 10.52
C ARG A 86 11.15 8.68 11.13
N GLY A 87 10.59 9.81 10.69
CA GLY A 87 9.34 10.35 11.21
C GLY A 87 8.11 9.66 10.63
N ASN A 88 7.11 9.43 11.48
CA ASN A 88 5.78 8.98 11.10
C ASN A 88 4.77 10.04 11.57
N ILE A 89 3.76 10.34 10.78
CA ILE A 89 2.77 11.37 11.10
C ILE A 89 1.35 10.80 11.12
N ILE A 90 0.58 11.18 12.13
CA ILE A 90 -0.86 10.96 12.18
C ILE A 90 -1.59 12.30 12.28
N ALA A 91 -2.70 12.43 11.55
CA ALA A 91 -3.69 13.48 11.73
C ALA A 91 -5.08 12.87 11.72
N ARG A 92 -6.00 13.39 12.54
CA ARG A 92 -7.34 12.81 12.69
C ARG A 92 -8.42 13.87 12.59
N LEU A 93 -9.38 13.65 11.72
CA LEU A 93 -10.63 14.40 11.66
C LEU A 93 -11.75 13.57 12.31
N ARG A 94 -12.34 14.11 13.37
CA ARG A 94 -13.34 13.40 14.16
C ARG A 94 -14.70 13.35 13.49
N GLY A 95 -15.32 12.17 13.47
CA GLY A 95 -16.73 11.95 13.19
C GLY A 95 -17.59 11.98 14.47
N ASP A 96 -18.87 11.69 14.35
CA ASP A 96 -19.80 11.59 15.49
C ASP A 96 -19.72 10.21 16.19
N GLY A 97 -18.94 9.29 15.68
CA GLY A 97 -18.72 7.96 16.22
C GLY A 97 -19.79 6.91 15.85
N SER A 98 -20.73 7.25 14.97
CA SER A 98 -21.76 6.30 14.51
C SER A 98 -21.25 5.29 13.46
N LYS A 99 -20.08 5.53 12.86
CA LYS A 99 -19.31 4.59 12.04
C LYS A 99 -17.89 4.43 12.57
N GLN A 100 -17.26 3.33 12.19
CA GLN A 100 -15.86 3.07 12.46
C GLN A 100 -14.95 4.00 11.65
N ALA A 101 -13.69 4.13 12.05
CA ALA A 101 -12.71 5.01 11.40
C ALA A 101 -12.21 4.45 10.06
N VAL A 102 -11.83 5.36 9.17
CA VAL A 102 -11.12 5.09 7.92
C VAL A 102 -9.70 5.64 8.03
N VAL A 103 -8.69 4.81 7.79
CA VAL A 103 -7.28 5.22 7.77
C VAL A 103 -6.81 5.35 6.33
N LEU A 104 -6.19 6.49 6.01
CA LEU A 104 -5.58 6.79 4.72
C LEU A 104 -4.07 6.75 4.90
N MET A 105 -3.45 5.65 4.52
CA MET A 105 -2.02 5.43 4.69
C MET A 105 -1.27 5.65 3.38
N HIS A 106 -0.05 6.16 3.48
CA HIS A 106 0.97 6.12 2.43
C HIS A 106 2.35 6.11 3.07
N HIS A 107 3.34 5.56 2.39
CA HIS A 107 4.72 5.70 2.83
C HIS A 107 5.35 7.00 2.28
N MET A 108 6.28 7.55 3.03
CA MET A 108 6.92 8.83 2.71
C MET A 108 8.31 8.67 2.12
N ASP A 109 8.95 7.52 2.34
CA ASP A 109 10.24 7.18 1.74
C ASP A 109 10.10 6.82 0.26
N VAL A 110 11.23 6.88 -0.45
CA VAL A 110 11.33 6.54 -1.86
C VAL A 110 12.63 5.80 -2.14
N VAL A 111 12.64 4.92 -3.15
CA VAL A 111 13.88 4.27 -3.61
C VAL A 111 14.86 5.28 -4.20
N PRO A 112 16.19 5.00 -4.18
CA PRO A 112 17.20 5.85 -4.78
C PRO A 112 16.94 6.16 -6.25
N ALA A 113 17.29 7.39 -6.67
CA ALA A 113 17.27 7.83 -8.05
C ALA A 113 18.66 8.34 -8.47
N ASP A 114 19.19 7.82 -9.58
CA ASP A 114 20.44 8.31 -10.15
C ASP A 114 20.12 9.32 -11.27
N ALA A 115 20.24 10.61 -10.96
CA ALA A 115 19.91 11.69 -11.88
C ALA A 115 20.62 11.61 -13.25
N ARG A 116 21.74 10.87 -13.37
CA ARG A 116 22.43 10.66 -14.65
C ARG A 116 21.61 9.93 -15.69
N PHE A 117 20.61 9.15 -15.24
CA PHE A 117 19.74 8.35 -16.10
C PHE A 117 18.33 8.94 -16.23
N TRP A 118 18.07 10.12 -15.61
CA TRP A 118 16.79 10.79 -15.69
C TRP A 118 16.85 11.91 -16.74
N THR A 119 15.72 12.14 -17.42
CA THR A 119 15.58 13.28 -18.34
C THR A 119 15.13 14.56 -17.63
N ALA A 120 14.52 14.43 -16.44
CA ALA A 120 14.17 15.51 -15.52
C ALA A 120 14.92 15.34 -14.20
N ASP A 121 14.95 16.37 -13.35
CA ASP A 121 15.45 16.22 -11.97
C ASP A 121 14.49 15.32 -11.17
N PRO A 122 14.94 14.18 -10.60
CA PRO A 122 14.08 13.28 -9.84
C PRO A 122 13.43 13.92 -8.61
N PHE A 123 13.98 15.04 -8.12
CA PHE A 123 13.42 15.82 -7.01
C PHE A 123 13.05 17.26 -7.43
N GLY A 124 12.85 17.51 -8.73
CA GLY A 124 12.49 18.82 -9.26
C GLY A 124 11.00 19.12 -9.22
N GLY A 125 10.14 18.11 -9.31
CA GLY A 125 8.69 18.29 -9.46
C GLY A 125 8.33 19.03 -10.75
N GLU A 126 9.02 18.73 -11.86
CA GLU A 126 8.85 19.41 -13.13
C GLU A 126 7.67 18.87 -13.91
N ILE A 127 6.89 19.77 -14.53
CA ILE A 127 5.82 19.37 -15.45
C ILE A 127 6.31 19.55 -16.89
N ARG A 128 6.23 18.47 -17.69
CA ARG A 128 6.54 18.45 -19.13
C ARG A 128 5.43 17.68 -19.86
N ASP A 129 4.90 18.25 -20.89
CA ASP A 129 3.90 17.62 -21.76
C ASP A 129 2.69 17.02 -21.01
N GLY A 130 2.27 17.70 -19.91
CA GLY A 130 1.15 17.24 -19.06
C GLY A 130 1.49 16.14 -18.05
N GLU A 131 2.77 15.76 -17.94
CA GLU A 131 3.27 14.78 -16.97
C GLU A 131 4.07 15.48 -15.88
N LEU A 132 3.84 15.14 -14.62
CA LEU A 132 4.59 15.62 -13.45
C LEU A 132 5.66 14.58 -13.09
N TYR A 133 6.94 14.95 -13.30
CA TYR A 133 8.10 14.11 -13.08
C TYR A 133 8.60 14.22 -11.65
N GLY A 134 8.94 13.07 -11.06
CA GLY A 134 9.61 13.00 -9.77
C GLY A 134 9.62 11.60 -9.19
N ARG A 135 10.68 11.24 -8.46
CA ARG A 135 10.73 10.00 -7.70
C ARG A 135 9.68 10.02 -6.59
N GLY A 136 8.80 9.01 -6.59
CA GLY A 136 7.64 8.95 -5.70
C GLY A 136 6.37 9.57 -6.29
N ALA A 137 6.37 10.03 -7.54
CA ALA A 137 5.18 10.62 -8.15
C ALA A 137 3.98 9.65 -8.14
N ILE A 138 4.24 8.36 -8.36
CA ILE A 138 3.26 7.27 -8.22
C ILE A 138 3.46 6.56 -6.89
N ASP A 139 4.70 6.23 -6.53
CA ASP A 139 5.08 5.34 -5.43
C ASP A 139 5.76 6.10 -4.28
N THR A 140 5.05 6.66 -3.29
CA THR A 140 3.58 6.85 -3.17
C THR A 140 3.23 8.29 -2.75
N LYS A 141 4.09 9.28 -3.06
CA LYS A 141 3.86 10.70 -2.69
C LYS A 141 2.57 11.26 -3.31
N GLY A 142 2.24 10.83 -4.55
CA GLY A 142 0.98 11.20 -5.19
C GLY A 142 -0.24 10.76 -4.39
N MET A 143 -0.23 9.53 -3.87
CA MET A 143 -1.27 9.03 -2.97
C MET A 143 -1.31 9.81 -1.65
N GLY A 144 -0.15 10.13 -1.09
CA GLY A 144 -0.03 10.95 0.12
C GLY A 144 -0.72 12.31 -0.03
N VAL A 145 -0.56 12.95 -1.19
CA VAL A 145 -1.24 14.23 -1.51
C VAL A 145 -2.75 14.02 -1.65
N ALA A 146 -3.21 12.99 -2.35
CA ALA A 146 -4.64 12.70 -2.49
C ALA A 146 -5.29 12.42 -1.11
N ASN A 147 -4.61 11.65 -0.25
CA ASN A 147 -5.03 11.37 1.13
C ASN A 147 -5.12 12.66 1.98
N ALA A 148 -4.09 13.50 1.92
CA ALA A 148 -4.07 14.77 2.66
C ALA A 148 -5.20 15.69 2.20
N LEU A 149 -5.41 15.82 0.88
CA LEU A 149 -6.48 16.65 0.33
C LEU A 149 -7.88 16.10 0.63
N ALA A 150 -8.03 14.79 0.78
CA ALA A 150 -9.29 14.22 1.27
C ALA A 150 -9.59 14.74 2.68
N LEU A 151 -8.63 14.66 3.60
CA LEU A 151 -8.78 15.18 4.97
C LEU A 151 -9.03 16.69 5.00
N LEU A 152 -8.23 17.46 4.25
CA LEU A 152 -8.33 18.92 4.15
C LEU A 152 -9.68 19.37 3.58
N THR A 153 -10.14 18.72 2.51
CA THR A 153 -11.43 19.06 1.86
C THR A 153 -12.61 18.80 2.79
N LEU A 154 -12.63 17.65 3.47
CA LEU A 154 -13.67 17.32 4.44
C LEU A 154 -13.69 18.34 5.60
N LYS A 155 -12.52 18.74 6.10
CA LYS A 155 -12.41 19.78 7.13
C LYS A 155 -12.93 21.13 6.66
N ARG A 156 -12.47 21.61 5.49
CA ARG A 156 -12.84 22.92 4.93
C ARG A 156 -14.32 23.01 4.59
N SER A 157 -14.91 21.91 4.12
CA SER A 157 -16.34 21.87 3.77
C SER A 157 -17.26 21.90 4.97
N GLY A 158 -16.75 21.61 6.18
CA GLY A 158 -17.56 21.53 7.40
C GLY A 158 -18.60 20.40 7.40
N ILE A 159 -18.44 19.40 6.52
CA ILE A 159 -19.33 18.25 6.42
C ILE A 159 -19.23 17.41 7.69
N GLN A 160 -20.38 16.96 8.20
CA GLN A 160 -20.42 16.04 9.33
C GLN A 160 -20.04 14.64 8.87
N LEU A 161 -19.12 14.03 9.62
CA LEU A 161 -18.65 12.66 9.40
C LEU A 161 -19.31 11.73 10.42
N ALA A 162 -19.69 10.55 10.01
CA ALA A 162 -20.16 9.49 10.89
C ALA A 162 -18.97 8.75 11.53
N GLY A 163 -17.94 8.45 10.78
CA GLY A 163 -16.68 7.86 11.25
C GLY A 163 -15.51 8.84 11.22
N ASP A 164 -14.50 8.58 12.04
CA ASP A 164 -13.24 9.34 11.98
C ASP A 164 -12.53 9.10 10.64
N VAL A 165 -11.85 10.11 10.12
CA VAL A 165 -10.90 9.98 9.02
C VAL A 165 -9.50 10.27 9.55
N ILE A 166 -8.59 9.32 9.33
CA ILE A 166 -7.23 9.36 9.84
C ILE A 166 -6.28 9.39 8.65
N PHE A 167 -5.41 10.39 8.59
CA PHE A 167 -4.26 10.41 7.70
C PHE A 167 -3.08 9.78 8.44
N LEU A 168 -2.34 8.90 7.77
CA LEU A 168 -1.18 8.23 8.30
C LEU A 168 -0.06 8.25 7.24
N GLY A 169 0.99 9.03 7.48
CA GLY A 169 2.22 8.98 6.70
C GLY A 169 3.27 8.19 7.46
N VAL A 170 3.81 7.14 6.84
CA VAL A 170 4.78 6.22 7.47
C VAL A 170 6.13 6.24 6.77
N ALA A 171 7.17 5.82 7.50
CA ALA A 171 8.54 5.69 7.01
C ALA A 171 8.82 4.23 6.58
N ASP A 172 9.94 4.01 5.84
CA ASP A 172 10.64 2.73 5.76
C ASP A 172 9.96 1.62 4.95
N GLU A 173 8.90 1.89 4.21
CA GLU A 173 8.19 0.85 3.44
C GLU A 173 9.14 0.15 2.48
N GLU A 174 9.95 0.90 1.74
CA GLU A 174 10.92 0.45 0.74
C GLU A 174 12.03 -0.46 1.31
N ALA A 175 12.16 -0.49 2.64
CA ALA A 175 13.07 -1.39 3.37
C ALA A 175 12.34 -2.39 4.28
N GLY A 176 11.02 -2.50 4.17
CA GLY A 176 10.17 -3.48 4.87
C GLY A 176 9.38 -2.93 6.05
N GLY A 177 9.22 -1.61 6.17
CA GLY A 177 8.24 -0.92 7.03
C GLY A 177 8.45 -1.02 8.55
N LYS A 178 9.57 -1.58 9.01
CA LYS A 178 9.80 -1.80 10.46
C LYS A 178 9.88 -0.52 11.27
N MET A 179 10.38 0.57 10.65
CA MET A 179 10.48 1.89 11.27
C MET A 179 9.26 2.76 10.96
N GLY A 180 8.36 2.28 10.10
CA GLY A 180 7.12 2.91 9.68
C GLY A 180 5.89 2.24 10.27
N ALA A 181 5.09 1.61 9.43
CA ALA A 181 3.84 0.94 9.82
C ALA A 181 4.06 -0.08 10.95
N GLY A 182 5.12 -0.90 10.88
CA GLY A 182 5.45 -1.84 11.92
C GLY A 182 5.76 -1.20 13.27
N TYR A 183 6.39 -0.01 13.27
CA TYR A 183 6.64 0.75 14.50
C TYR A 183 5.33 1.30 15.07
N VAL A 184 4.53 2.02 14.27
CA VAL A 184 3.33 2.69 14.78
C VAL A 184 2.24 1.72 15.22
N VAL A 185 2.03 0.63 14.49
CA VAL A 185 1.06 -0.42 14.89
C VAL A 185 1.44 -1.04 16.22
N LYS A 186 2.74 -1.27 16.45
CA LYS A 186 3.24 -1.87 17.70
C LYS A 186 3.23 -0.91 18.88
N THR A 187 3.60 0.37 18.67
CA THR A 187 3.83 1.34 19.77
C THR A 187 2.66 2.25 20.03
N HIS A 188 1.77 2.41 19.07
CA HIS A 188 0.59 3.27 19.11
C HIS A 188 -0.69 2.55 18.63
N PRO A 189 -1.00 1.34 19.15
CA PRO A 189 -2.20 0.59 18.74
C PRO A 189 -3.49 1.37 18.97
N GLU A 190 -3.51 2.30 19.94
CA GLU A 190 -4.64 3.19 20.24
C GLU A 190 -5.01 4.11 19.08
N TRP A 191 -4.10 4.36 18.15
CA TRP A 191 -4.41 5.15 16.95
C TRP A 191 -5.40 4.46 16.04
N PHE A 192 -5.46 3.14 16.08
CA PHE A 192 -6.20 2.29 15.15
C PHE A 192 -7.44 1.64 15.80
N GLU A 193 -7.72 1.93 17.08
CA GLU A 193 -8.93 1.43 17.73
C GLU A 193 -10.19 1.87 16.99
N GLY A 194 -11.08 0.92 16.68
CA GLY A 194 -12.31 1.19 15.95
C GLY A 194 -12.14 1.49 14.47
N THR A 195 -11.01 1.10 13.86
CA THR A 195 -10.78 1.20 12.42
C THR A 195 -11.55 0.11 11.67
N SER A 196 -12.33 0.50 10.65
CA SER A 196 -12.99 -0.43 9.74
C SER A 196 -12.06 -0.83 8.59
N VAL A 197 -11.25 0.12 8.12
CA VAL A 197 -10.43 -0.05 6.92
C VAL A 197 -9.20 0.86 6.96
N VAL A 198 -8.09 0.31 6.49
CA VAL A 198 -6.90 1.06 6.06
C VAL A 198 -6.83 1.03 4.54
N LEU A 199 -6.77 2.18 3.91
CA LEU A 199 -6.48 2.33 2.48
C LEU A 199 -5.00 2.61 2.31
N ASN A 200 -4.34 1.78 1.54
CA ASN A 200 -2.91 1.86 1.23
C ASN A 200 -2.70 1.66 -0.28
N GLU A 201 -1.47 1.63 -0.72
CA GLU A 201 -1.06 1.25 -2.07
C GLU A 201 -1.28 -0.23 -2.40
N GLY A 202 -1.14 -0.61 -3.67
CA GLY A 202 -1.09 -2.01 -4.13
C GLY A 202 -2.14 -2.40 -5.17
N GLY A 203 -3.38 -1.90 -5.07
CA GLY A 203 -4.40 -1.98 -6.12
C GLY A 203 -4.54 -0.65 -6.85
N TYR A 204 -5.17 -0.64 -8.02
CA TYR A 204 -5.25 0.56 -8.86
C TYR A 204 -6.43 0.54 -9.82
N ILE A 205 -6.78 1.71 -10.36
CA ILE A 205 -7.72 1.83 -11.47
C ILE A 205 -6.96 1.55 -12.76
N ALA A 206 -7.26 0.44 -13.42
CA ALA A 206 -6.59 0.09 -14.67
C ALA A 206 -7.24 0.76 -15.87
N SER A 207 -6.43 1.35 -16.75
CA SER A 207 -6.86 1.86 -18.03
C SER A 207 -6.15 1.16 -19.20
N ASP A 208 -6.83 1.10 -20.34
CA ASP A 208 -6.23 0.66 -21.60
C ASP A 208 -5.34 1.76 -22.22
N ALA A 209 -4.81 1.48 -23.40
CA ALA A 209 -3.94 2.42 -24.13
C ALA A 209 -4.65 3.72 -24.55
N ASP A 210 -5.97 3.69 -24.68
CA ASP A 210 -6.80 4.85 -25.04
C ASP A 210 -7.29 5.62 -23.80
N GLY A 211 -6.88 5.20 -22.59
CA GLY A 211 -7.25 5.79 -21.31
C GLY A 211 -8.63 5.38 -20.78
N LYS A 212 -9.31 4.42 -21.45
CA LYS A 212 -10.58 3.88 -20.95
C LYS A 212 -10.34 2.99 -19.75
N ILE A 213 -11.05 3.24 -18.65
CA ILE A 213 -11.00 2.41 -17.45
C ILE A 213 -11.56 1.02 -17.75
N VAL A 214 -10.80 -0.02 -17.41
CA VAL A 214 -11.16 -1.43 -17.64
C VAL A 214 -11.48 -2.18 -16.35
N PHE A 215 -10.83 -1.84 -15.24
CA PHE A 215 -11.22 -2.33 -13.92
C PHE A 215 -10.77 -1.42 -12.78
N TYR A 216 -11.45 -1.53 -11.65
CA TYR A 216 -11.02 -1.02 -10.34
C TYR A 216 -10.44 -2.19 -9.54
N GLY A 217 -9.13 -2.20 -9.36
CA GLY A 217 -8.41 -3.23 -8.63
C GLY A 217 -8.26 -2.84 -7.16
N VAL A 218 -8.76 -3.67 -6.27
CA VAL A 218 -8.57 -3.55 -4.82
C VAL A 218 -7.68 -4.69 -4.35
N GLU A 219 -6.45 -4.40 -3.95
CA GLU A 219 -5.56 -5.42 -3.40
C GLU A 219 -6.04 -5.80 -2.00
N ALA A 220 -6.40 -7.07 -1.83
CA ALA A 220 -6.81 -7.64 -0.54
C ALA A 220 -5.81 -8.67 -0.01
N ALA A 221 -4.83 -9.02 -0.83
CA ALA A 221 -3.79 -9.99 -0.53
C ALA A 221 -2.52 -9.71 -1.33
N GLN A 222 -1.38 -10.01 -0.72
CA GLN A 222 -0.05 -9.84 -1.32
C GLN A 222 0.76 -11.13 -1.16
N LYS A 223 1.79 -11.31 -1.99
CA LYS A 223 2.73 -12.41 -1.76
C LYS A 223 3.56 -12.13 -0.51
N ILE A 224 3.88 -13.18 0.23
CA ILE A 224 4.65 -13.10 1.46
C ILE A 224 6.13 -13.14 1.09
N PRO A 225 6.94 -12.11 1.40
CA PRO A 225 8.39 -12.22 1.28
C PRO A 225 8.91 -13.24 2.29
N PHE A 226 9.75 -14.14 1.80
CA PHE A 226 10.46 -15.12 2.62
C PHE A 226 11.91 -15.18 2.14
N TRP A 227 12.69 -14.15 2.53
CA TRP A 227 14.07 -14.04 2.10
C TRP A 227 14.97 -14.86 3.01
N VAL A 228 15.82 -15.65 2.43
CA VAL A 228 16.73 -16.50 3.17
C VAL A 228 18.15 -16.41 2.63
N ARG A 229 19.11 -16.63 3.53
CA ARG A 229 20.51 -16.83 3.20
C ARG A 229 20.90 -18.27 3.49
N LEU A 230 21.49 -18.94 2.51
CA LEU A 230 22.11 -20.23 2.66
C LEU A 230 23.59 -20.04 2.94
N VAL A 231 24.12 -20.67 4.02
CA VAL A 231 25.52 -20.56 4.40
C VAL A 231 26.13 -21.96 4.50
N ALA A 232 27.13 -22.21 3.66
CA ALA A 232 27.95 -23.41 3.72
C ALA A 232 29.33 -23.09 4.28
N GLN A 233 29.81 -23.87 5.25
CA GLN A 233 31.14 -23.72 5.84
C GLN A 233 31.98 -24.97 5.60
N GLY A 234 33.29 -24.81 5.44
CA GLY A 234 34.20 -25.92 5.16
C GLY A 234 35.66 -25.54 5.37
N ALA A 235 36.55 -26.52 5.37
CA ALA A 235 37.96 -26.26 5.51
C ALA A 235 38.50 -25.50 4.27
N PRO A 236 39.14 -24.33 4.47
CA PRO A 236 39.76 -23.58 3.37
C PRO A 236 41.01 -24.33 2.85
N GLY A 237 41.47 -23.92 1.66
CA GLY A 237 42.63 -24.57 1.08
C GLY A 237 43.17 -23.93 -0.21
N HIS A 238 44.24 -24.50 -0.73
CA HIS A 238 44.82 -24.08 -1.98
C HIS A 238 44.00 -24.62 -3.15
N GLY A 239 43.65 -23.80 -4.14
CA GLY A 239 42.82 -24.18 -5.29
C GLY A 239 43.35 -25.34 -6.13
N SER A 240 44.71 -25.60 -6.11
CA SER A 240 45.30 -26.76 -6.80
C SER A 240 45.05 -28.10 -6.09
N MET A 241 44.51 -28.09 -4.89
CA MET A 241 44.15 -29.29 -4.11
C MET A 241 42.62 -29.32 -3.91
N PRO A 242 41.86 -29.75 -4.94
CA PRO A 242 40.39 -29.65 -4.89
C PRO A 242 39.80 -30.51 -3.81
N ARG A 243 38.78 -29.95 -3.11
CA ARG A 243 38.00 -30.62 -2.07
C ARG A 243 36.58 -30.81 -2.56
N PRO A 244 36.10 -32.05 -2.78
CA PRO A 244 34.73 -32.31 -3.22
C PRO A 244 33.66 -31.79 -2.25
N ASP A 245 33.97 -31.71 -0.95
CA ASP A 245 33.17 -31.28 0.18
C ASP A 245 33.41 -29.83 0.60
N SER A 246 34.12 -29.03 -0.22
CA SER A 246 34.33 -27.60 0.06
C SER A 246 33.02 -26.86 0.19
N ALA A 247 33.02 -25.75 0.96
CA ALA A 247 31.87 -24.88 1.16
C ALA A 247 31.19 -24.48 -0.17
N SER A 248 31.99 -24.01 -1.15
CA SER A 248 31.48 -23.63 -2.47
C SER A 248 30.82 -24.80 -3.22
N ASN A 249 31.48 -26.01 -3.23
CA ASN A 249 30.93 -27.16 -3.95
C ASN A 249 29.61 -27.67 -3.32
N ARG A 250 29.50 -27.63 -2.02
CA ARG A 250 28.25 -28.02 -1.31
C ARG A 250 27.15 -27.05 -1.61
N LEU A 251 27.42 -25.72 -1.49
CA LEU A 251 26.47 -24.69 -1.81
C LEU A 251 25.95 -24.79 -3.25
N VAL A 252 26.86 -24.96 -4.24
CA VAL A 252 26.46 -25.09 -5.65
C VAL A 252 25.57 -26.31 -5.88
N ARG A 253 25.86 -27.45 -5.22
CA ARG A 253 25.00 -28.65 -5.35
C ARG A 253 23.61 -28.42 -4.74
N ALA A 254 23.54 -27.73 -3.60
CA ALA A 254 22.25 -27.35 -2.98
C ALA A 254 21.48 -26.39 -3.87
N LEU A 255 22.12 -25.34 -4.38
CA LEU A 255 21.51 -24.38 -5.30
C LEU A 255 21.01 -25.06 -6.58
N GLY A 256 21.77 -26.03 -7.13
CA GLY A 256 21.32 -26.81 -8.28
C GLY A 256 19.98 -27.53 -8.02
N ARG A 257 19.78 -28.07 -6.82
CA ARG A 257 18.49 -28.67 -6.42
C ARG A 257 17.39 -27.64 -6.24
N VAL A 258 17.70 -26.51 -5.60
CA VAL A 258 16.74 -25.43 -5.37
C VAL A 258 16.29 -24.81 -6.70
N ILE A 259 17.20 -24.54 -7.63
CA ILE A 259 16.87 -23.96 -8.95
C ILE A 259 16.04 -24.94 -9.80
N ALA A 260 16.29 -26.24 -9.67
CA ALA A 260 15.52 -27.28 -10.37
C ALA A 260 14.18 -27.59 -9.71
N TYR A 261 13.91 -27.06 -8.51
CA TYR A 261 12.68 -27.31 -7.79
C TYR A 261 11.55 -26.44 -8.32
N GLU A 262 10.55 -27.07 -8.90
CA GLU A 262 9.30 -26.42 -9.28
C GLU A 262 8.29 -26.54 -8.15
N THR A 263 7.92 -25.40 -7.54
CA THR A 263 6.87 -25.37 -6.53
C THR A 263 5.51 -25.72 -7.16
N PRO A 264 4.60 -26.37 -6.42
CA PRO A 264 3.28 -26.74 -6.95
C PRO A 264 2.46 -25.53 -7.41
N LEU A 265 1.68 -25.71 -8.47
CA LEU A 265 0.68 -24.73 -8.90
C LEU A 265 -0.46 -24.68 -7.87
N ARG A 266 -0.87 -23.45 -7.51
CA ARG A 266 -1.93 -23.20 -6.55
C ARG A 266 -2.64 -21.88 -6.89
N VAL A 267 -3.94 -21.94 -7.09
CA VAL A 267 -4.77 -20.76 -7.35
C VAL A 267 -5.47 -20.34 -6.05
N VAL A 268 -5.03 -19.22 -5.48
CA VAL A 268 -5.69 -18.61 -4.31
C VAL A 268 -6.99 -17.93 -4.71
N ARG A 269 -7.82 -17.58 -3.73
CA ARG A 269 -9.14 -17.00 -3.94
C ARG A 269 -9.08 -15.71 -4.77
N GLU A 270 -8.15 -14.83 -4.45
CA GLU A 270 -7.97 -13.52 -5.08
C GLU A 270 -7.59 -13.66 -6.56
N VAL A 271 -6.69 -14.58 -6.87
CA VAL A 271 -6.28 -14.87 -8.26
C VAL A 271 -7.43 -15.47 -9.06
N GLN A 272 -8.18 -16.42 -8.49
CA GLN A 272 -9.38 -16.99 -9.14
C GLN A 272 -10.41 -15.88 -9.41
N GLN A 273 -10.67 -15.02 -8.43
CA GLN A 273 -11.65 -13.94 -8.57
C GLN A 273 -11.20 -12.94 -9.63
N PHE A 274 -9.94 -12.50 -9.59
CA PHE A 274 -9.40 -11.56 -10.57
C PHE A 274 -9.57 -12.06 -12.01
N TYR A 275 -9.15 -13.29 -12.28
CA TYR A 275 -9.26 -13.86 -13.63
C TYR A 275 -10.70 -14.11 -14.05
N ALA A 276 -11.57 -14.50 -13.14
CA ALA A 276 -13.00 -14.68 -13.43
C ALA A 276 -13.66 -13.33 -13.80
N ASP A 277 -13.41 -12.27 -13.02
CA ASP A 277 -14.00 -10.96 -13.25
C ASP A 277 -13.48 -10.32 -14.55
N THR A 278 -12.21 -10.52 -14.87
CA THR A 278 -11.53 -9.91 -16.04
C THR A 278 -11.50 -10.82 -17.27
N ALA A 279 -12.06 -12.02 -17.22
CA ALA A 279 -12.04 -12.98 -18.33
C ALA A 279 -12.58 -12.38 -19.65
N HIS A 280 -13.61 -11.53 -19.58
CA HIS A 280 -14.23 -10.87 -20.72
C HIS A 280 -13.29 -9.90 -21.47
N LEU A 281 -12.19 -9.46 -20.83
CA LEU A 281 -11.17 -8.61 -21.44
C LEU A 281 -10.16 -9.41 -22.28
N ALA A 282 -10.13 -10.73 -22.12
CA ALA A 282 -9.23 -11.61 -22.85
C ALA A 282 -9.83 -12.03 -24.22
N PRO A 283 -9.01 -12.54 -25.15
CA PRO A 283 -9.50 -13.19 -26.37
C PRO A 283 -10.55 -14.26 -26.08
N SER A 284 -11.58 -14.32 -26.93
CA SER A 284 -12.79 -15.16 -26.70
C SER A 284 -12.49 -16.63 -26.42
N GLU A 285 -11.44 -17.18 -27.05
CA GLU A 285 -10.98 -18.55 -26.86
C GLU A 285 -10.39 -18.82 -25.48
N LEU A 286 -9.88 -17.80 -24.80
CA LEU A 286 -9.29 -17.92 -23.45
C LEU A 286 -10.31 -17.65 -22.34
N GLN A 287 -11.40 -16.94 -22.62
CA GLN A 287 -12.37 -16.53 -21.61
C GLN A 287 -12.90 -17.67 -20.74
N PRO A 288 -13.31 -18.84 -21.28
CA PRO A 288 -13.79 -19.94 -20.45
C PRO A 288 -12.71 -20.51 -19.51
N ALA A 289 -11.45 -20.54 -19.98
CA ALA A 289 -10.34 -21.05 -19.17
C ALA A 289 -9.96 -20.08 -18.04
N LEU A 290 -10.01 -18.78 -18.29
CA LEU A 290 -9.72 -17.76 -17.28
C LEU A 290 -10.88 -17.63 -16.27
N ALA A 291 -12.13 -17.82 -16.69
CA ALA A 291 -13.29 -17.80 -15.80
C ALA A 291 -13.21 -18.89 -14.72
N ASP A 292 -12.60 -20.04 -15.01
CA ASP A 292 -12.28 -21.08 -14.02
C ASP A 292 -10.82 -21.50 -14.15
N LEU A 293 -9.94 -20.58 -13.75
CA LEU A 293 -8.48 -20.77 -13.84
C LEU A 293 -8.01 -22.00 -13.06
N ARG A 294 -8.61 -22.25 -11.88
CA ARG A 294 -8.24 -23.39 -11.04
C ARG A 294 -8.49 -24.73 -11.73
N ALA A 295 -9.63 -24.89 -12.36
CA ALA A 295 -9.92 -26.10 -13.12
C ALA A 295 -9.05 -26.19 -14.38
N SER A 296 -8.82 -25.08 -15.07
CA SER A 296 -8.05 -25.05 -16.31
C SER A 296 -6.56 -25.35 -16.12
N LEU A 297 -5.98 -24.96 -14.99
CA LEU A 297 -4.58 -25.32 -14.66
C LEU A 297 -4.36 -26.80 -14.34
N ALA A 298 -5.43 -27.61 -14.22
CA ALA A 298 -5.32 -29.07 -14.15
C ALA A 298 -4.96 -29.70 -15.51
N ASP A 299 -5.20 -29.01 -16.63
CA ASP A 299 -4.70 -29.41 -17.95
C ASP A 299 -3.23 -29.01 -18.11
N PRO A 300 -2.29 -29.97 -18.27
CA PRO A 300 -0.86 -29.68 -18.40
C PRO A 300 -0.51 -28.77 -19.59
N ALA A 301 -1.26 -28.84 -20.70
CA ALA A 301 -1.01 -28.02 -21.87
C ALA A 301 -1.37 -26.56 -21.61
N PHE A 302 -2.52 -26.29 -21.01
CA PHE A 302 -2.93 -24.97 -20.58
C PHE A 302 -1.99 -24.43 -19.49
N ALA A 303 -1.69 -25.23 -18.47
CA ALA A 303 -0.79 -24.85 -17.39
C ALA A 303 0.58 -24.41 -17.92
N LYS A 304 1.18 -25.17 -18.86
CA LYS A 304 2.45 -24.81 -19.49
C LYS A 304 2.37 -23.50 -20.26
N THR A 305 1.29 -23.26 -21.00
CA THR A 305 1.08 -22.02 -21.75
C THR A 305 0.91 -20.85 -20.80
N PHE A 306 0.05 -20.97 -19.79
CA PHE A 306 -0.22 -19.94 -18.80
C PHE A 306 1.04 -19.57 -18.01
N THR A 307 1.79 -20.54 -17.52
CA THR A 307 3.01 -20.31 -16.73
C THR A 307 4.23 -19.94 -17.57
N SER A 308 4.15 -19.91 -18.89
CA SER A 308 5.21 -19.39 -19.75
C SER A 308 5.38 -17.87 -19.64
N ASP A 309 4.33 -17.16 -19.26
CA ASP A 309 4.41 -15.78 -18.84
C ASP A 309 4.89 -15.70 -17.39
N ILE A 310 5.96 -14.93 -17.15
CA ILE A 310 6.61 -14.87 -15.83
C ILE A 310 5.72 -14.23 -14.75
N ARG A 311 4.84 -13.28 -15.14
CA ARG A 311 3.92 -12.61 -14.21
C ARG A 311 2.81 -13.57 -13.83
N GLN A 312 2.17 -14.22 -14.81
CA GLN A 312 1.12 -15.22 -14.56
C GLN A 312 1.66 -16.41 -13.75
N ASN A 313 2.88 -16.88 -14.05
CA ASN A 313 3.53 -17.94 -13.27
C ASN A 313 3.69 -17.54 -11.79
N ALA A 314 4.09 -16.29 -11.52
CA ALA A 314 4.29 -15.80 -10.17
C ALA A 314 2.99 -15.72 -9.37
N LEU A 315 1.83 -15.54 -10.00
CA LEU A 315 0.53 -15.46 -9.34
C LEU A 315 -0.02 -16.83 -8.89
N VAL A 316 0.47 -17.91 -9.47
CA VAL A 316 -0.10 -19.26 -9.24
C VAL A 316 0.88 -20.24 -8.58
N ARG A 317 2.00 -19.75 -8.03
CA ARG A 317 2.94 -20.56 -7.25
C ARG A 317 3.83 -19.74 -6.33
N ASN A 318 4.45 -20.40 -5.36
CA ASN A 318 5.58 -19.81 -4.65
C ASN A 318 6.76 -19.67 -5.64
N THR A 319 7.49 -18.56 -5.57
CA THR A 319 8.61 -18.30 -6.47
C THR A 319 9.91 -18.25 -5.68
N ILE A 320 11.01 -18.73 -6.28
CA ILE A 320 12.35 -18.73 -5.70
C ILE A 320 13.31 -18.11 -6.71
N SER A 321 13.97 -17.02 -6.33
CA SER A 321 14.96 -16.33 -7.14
C SER A 321 16.30 -16.32 -6.42
N LEU A 322 17.36 -16.84 -7.05
CA LEU A 322 18.73 -16.67 -6.57
C LEU A 322 19.20 -15.24 -6.90
N THR A 323 19.41 -14.41 -5.88
CA THR A 323 19.70 -12.98 -6.05
C THR A 323 21.14 -12.60 -5.72
N ALA A 324 21.78 -13.32 -4.79
CA ALA A 324 23.18 -13.08 -4.45
C ALA A 324 23.95 -14.39 -4.28
N LEU A 325 25.22 -14.38 -4.67
CA LEU A 325 26.13 -15.51 -4.54
C LEU A 325 27.51 -15.01 -4.12
N ARG A 326 28.04 -15.54 -3.03
CA ARG A 326 29.32 -15.12 -2.46
C ARG A 326 30.18 -16.33 -2.15
N GLY A 327 31.51 -16.17 -2.31
CA GLY A 327 32.50 -17.20 -2.05
C GLY A 327 33.88 -16.59 -1.94
N SER A 328 34.90 -17.26 -2.55
CA SER A 328 36.26 -16.72 -2.60
C SER A 328 36.31 -15.48 -3.51
N ASN A 329 37.03 -14.45 -3.08
CA ASN A 329 37.43 -13.31 -3.90
C ASN A 329 38.75 -13.57 -4.68
N LYS A 330 39.31 -14.78 -4.60
CA LYS A 330 40.58 -15.12 -5.23
C LYS A 330 40.53 -16.52 -5.82
N THR A 331 40.90 -16.64 -7.11
CA THR A 331 40.74 -17.85 -7.90
C THR A 331 41.48 -19.08 -7.33
N ASN A 332 42.66 -18.89 -6.71
CA ASN A 332 43.49 -19.98 -6.19
C ASN A 332 43.24 -20.31 -4.70
N VAL A 333 42.12 -19.82 -4.12
CA VAL A 333 41.74 -20.04 -2.70
C VAL A 333 40.39 -20.75 -2.62
N ILE A 334 40.33 -21.87 -1.95
CA ILE A 334 39.08 -22.51 -1.52
C ILE A 334 38.63 -21.79 -0.26
N PRO A 335 37.45 -21.14 -0.25
CA PRO A 335 37.00 -20.34 0.89
C PRO A 335 36.55 -21.22 2.06
N ALA A 336 36.66 -20.69 3.28
CA ALA A 336 36.09 -21.31 4.49
C ALA A 336 34.55 -21.23 4.52
N GLU A 337 33.99 -20.27 3.80
CA GLU A 337 32.54 -20.02 3.74
C GLU A 337 32.12 -19.65 2.32
N ALA A 338 30.94 -20.10 1.95
CA ALA A 338 30.23 -19.64 0.75
C ALA A 338 28.76 -19.43 1.12
N SER A 339 28.13 -18.38 0.58
CA SER A 339 26.74 -18.07 0.85
C SER A 339 25.97 -17.66 -0.40
N ALA A 340 24.65 -17.84 -0.35
CA ALA A 340 23.72 -17.38 -1.37
C ALA A 340 22.46 -16.80 -0.72
N GLU A 341 21.87 -15.80 -1.37
CA GLU A 341 20.60 -15.23 -0.91
C GLU A 341 19.52 -15.58 -1.94
N LEU A 342 18.35 -15.97 -1.40
CA LEU A 342 17.17 -16.31 -2.17
C LEU A 342 16.06 -15.34 -1.83
N ASP A 343 15.54 -14.64 -2.85
CA ASP A 343 14.24 -13.95 -2.74
C ASP A 343 13.16 -14.98 -3.04
N ILE A 344 12.45 -15.37 -1.99
CA ILE A 344 11.32 -16.28 -2.06
C ILE A 344 10.06 -15.49 -1.82
N ARG A 345 9.03 -15.70 -2.65
CA ARG A 345 7.72 -15.10 -2.51
C ARG A 345 6.67 -16.18 -2.40
N LEU A 346 6.07 -16.33 -1.22
CA LEU A 346 5.03 -17.31 -0.98
C LEU A 346 3.67 -16.75 -1.36
N LEU A 347 2.74 -17.63 -1.74
CA LEU A 347 1.33 -17.25 -1.88
C LEU A 347 0.73 -16.90 -0.51
N PRO A 348 -0.29 -16.02 -0.44
CA PRO A 348 -0.78 -15.45 0.81
C PRO A 348 -1.43 -16.45 1.78
N ASP A 349 -1.70 -17.65 1.35
CA ASP A 349 -2.25 -18.75 2.16
C ASP A 349 -1.18 -19.78 2.60
N GLN A 350 0.10 -19.46 2.41
CA GLN A 350 1.21 -20.36 2.74
C GLN A 350 1.81 -20.00 4.10
N ASP A 351 2.21 -21.05 4.85
CA ASP A 351 2.95 -20.89 6.10
C ASP A 351 4.46 -20.85 5.84
N PRO A 352 5.16 -19.74 6.16
CA PRO A 352 6.60 -19.64 5.98
C PRO A 352 7.41 -20.69 6.77
N VAL A 353 6.91 -21.12 7.94
CA VAL A 353 7.57 -22.16 8.74
C VAL A 353 7.51 -23.51 8.04
N ALA A 354 6.33 -23.87 7.53
CA ALA A 354 6.17 -25.10 6.76
C ALA A 354 7.02 -25.09 5.47
N PHE A 355 7.09 -23.93 4.79
CA PHE A 355 7.91 -23.78 3.60
C PHE A 355 9.41 -23.84 3.89
N LEU A 356 9.87 -23.34 5.04
CA LEU A 356 11.27 -23.49 5.47
C LEU A 356 11.68 -24.97 5.58
N GLU A 357 10.81 -25.80 6.14
CA GLU A 357 11.08 -27.25 6.24
C GLU A 357 11.04 -27.95 4.87
N GLU A 358 10.20 -27.49 3.96
CA GLU A 358 10.19 -27.92 2.56
C GLU A 358 11.51 -27.53 1.85
N LEU A 359 11.95 -26.28 1.99
CA LEU A 359 13.20 -25.78 1.41
C LEU A 359 14.41 -26.57 1.93
N LYS A 360 14.46 -26.85 3.23
CA LYS A 360 15.54 -27.70 3.83
C LYS A 360 15.57 -29.11 3.20
N ARG A 361 14.39 -29.71 2.96
CA ARG A 361 14.31 -31.01 2.27
C ARG A 361 14.82 -30.94 0.83
N VAL A 362 14.53 -29.85 0.12
CA VAL A 362 15.06 -29.61 -1.24
C VAL A 362 16.57 -29.40 -1.21
N ILE A 363 17.08 -28.63 -0.27
CA ILE A 363 18.52 -28.40 -0.06
C ILE A 363 19.24 -29.74 0.19
N ASN A 364 18.63 -30.65 0.93
CA ASN A 364 19.16 -32.01 1.21
C ASN A 364 20.64 -32.02 1.62
N ASP A 365 21.03 -31.13 2.53
CA ASP A 365 22.36 -31.05 3.14
C ASP A 365 22.22 -30.33 4.50
N ASP A 366 22.17 -31.09 5.60
CA ASP A 366 21.96 -30.59 6.95
C ASP A 366 23.10 -29.72 7.47
N THR A 367 24.22 -29.67 6.76
CA THR A 367 25.37 -28.84 7.11
C THR A 367 25.30 -27.42 6.50
N ILE A 368 24.32 -27.17 5.64
CA ILE A 368 24.02 -25.82 5.15
C ILE A 368 23.07 -25.15 6.11
N GLN A 369 23.48 -24.04 6.67
CA GLN A 369 22.64 -23.20 7.51
C GLN A 369 21.67 -22.39 6.63
N VAL A 370 20.42 -22.27 7.07
CA VAL A 370 19.40 -21.43 6.41
C VAL A 370 19.03 -20.34 7.41
N GLU A 371 19.40 -19.12 7.07
CA GLU A 371 19.10 -17.91 7.86
C GLU A 371 17.92 -17.16 7.22
N THR A 372 16.86 -16.90 7.97
CA THR A 372 15.77 -16.05 7.52
C THR A 372 16.18 -14.58 7.62
N LEU A 373 16.17 -13.87 6.50
CA LEU A 373 16.50 -12.44 6.43
C LEU A 373 15.24 -11.58 6.59
N LEU A 374 14.14 -11.99 5.96
CA LEU A 374 12.84 -11.34 6.05
C LEU A 374 11.74 -12.39 5.92
N SER A 375 10.70 -12.28 6.72
CA SER A 375 9.50 -13.11 6.62
C SER A 375 8.33 -12.40 7.27
N PHE A 376 7.17 -12.43 6.62
CA PHE A 376 5.91 -11.98 7.18
C PHE A 376 4.97 -13.18 7.36
N PRO A 377 4.05 -13.15 8.33
CA PRO A 377 2.99 -14.15 8.43
C PRO A 377 1.99 -14.02 7.29
N ALA A 378 1.25 -15.08 7.04
CA ALA A 378 0.14 -15.08 6.09
C ALA A 378 -1.01 -14.23 6.63
N ALA A 379 -1.44 -13.23 5.85
CA ALA A 379 -2.55 -12.38 6.23
C ALA A 379 -3.24 -11.80 4.98
N THR A 380 -4.58 -11.82 4.96
CA THR A 380 -5.42 -11.30 3.87
C THR A 380 -6.59 -10.52 4.44
N SER A 381 -7.15 -9.60 3.64
CA SER A 381 -8.37 -8.86 3.99
C SER A 381 -9.62 -9.55 3.43
N PRO A 382 -10.81 -9.37 4.05
CA PRO A 382 -12.08 -9.88 3.55
C PRO A 382 -12.44 -9.29 2.17
N LEU A 383 -13.15 -10.04 1.31
CA LEU A 383 -13.63 -9.54 0.01
C LEU A 383 -15.07 -9.00 0.04
N ASP A 384 -15.72 -9.02 1.20
CA ASP A 384 -17.10 -8.59 1.43
C ASP A 384 -17.20 -7.23 2.18
N HIS A 385 -16.15 -6.40 2.08
CA HIS A 385 -16.12 -5.08 2.72
C HIS A 385 -16.88 -4.03 1.89
N GLU A 386 -17.48 -3.01 2.57
CA GLU A 386 -18.23 -1.92 1.92
C GLU A 386 -17.41 -1.13 0.88
N LEU A 387 -16.09 -1.12 0.96
CA LEU A 387 -15.19 -0.53 -0.02
C LEU A 387 -15.51 -1.00 -1.45
N PHE A 388 -15.72 -2.30 -1.62
CA PHE A 388 -16.04 -2.88 -2.94
C PHE A 388 -17.39 -2.38 -3.46
N ASP A 389 -18.39 -2.19 -2.59
CA ASP A 389 -19.70 -1.68 -2.99
C ASP A 389 -19.62 -0.22 -3.42
N VAL A 390 -18.89 0.62 -2.68
CA VAL A 390 -18.65 2.03 -3.05
C VAL A 390 -17.92 2.13 -4.39
N LEU A 391 -16.92 1.29 -4.62
CA LEU A 391 -16.20 1.28 -5.90
C LEU A 391 -17.07 0.76 -7.06
N ARG A 392 -18.00 -0.19 -6.82
CA ARG A 392 -18.99 -0.59 -7.82
C ARG A 392 -19.95 0.55 -8.17
N GLU A 393 -20.32 1.40 -7.22
CA GLU A 393 -21.08 2.61 -7.53
C GLU A 393 -20.29 3.56 -8.42
N PHE A 394 -18.98 3.76 -8.14
CA PHE A 394 -18.11 4.61 -8.97
C PHE A 394 -17.93 4.04 -10.36
N ALA A 395 -17.64 2.74 -10.48
CA ALA A 395 -17.52 2.08 -11.77
C ALA A 395 -18.80 2.23 -12.59
N LYS A 396 -19.98 2.01 -11.98
CA LYS A 396 -21.26 2.18 -12.67
C LYS A 396 -21.51 3.60 -13.15
N ARG A 397 -21.03 4.62 -12.42
CA ARG A 397 -21.18 6.03 -12.78
C ARG A 397 -20.22 6.46 -13.88
N ASP A 398 -18.93 6.11 -13.74
CA ASP A 398 -17.82 6.71 -14.48
C ASP A 398 -17.32 5.80 -15.61
N ALA A 399 -17.43 4.50 -15.45
CA ALA A 399 -16.94 3.47 -16.38
C ALA A 399 -17.82 2.22 -16.32
N PRO A 400 -19.06 2.27 -16.86
CA PRO A 400 -20.08 1.22 -16.67
C PRO A 400 -19.70 -0.16 -17.24
N ASP A 401 -18.69 -0.22 -18.12
CA ASP A 401 -18.12 -1.48 -18.63
C ASP A 401 -17.00 -2.04 -17.75
N ALA A 402 -16.50 -1.26 -16.78
CA ALA A 402 -15.41 -1.67 -15.91
C ALA A 402 -15.93 -2.55 -14.75
N VAL A 403 -15.09 -3.49 -14.33
CA VAL A 403 -15.39 -4.36 -13.18
C VAL A 403 -14.61 -3.92 -11.93
N VAL A 404 -15.13 -4.24 -10.74
CA VAL A 404 -14.39 -4.11 -9.48
C VAL A 404 -13.89 -5.49 -9.09
N THR A 405 -12.59 -5.65 -8.94
CA THR A 405 -11.95 -6.95 -8.74
C THR A 405 -10.77 -6.86 -7.77
N THR A 406 -10.15 -7.99 -7.44
CA THR A 406 -9.08 -8.08 -6.45
C THR A 406 -7.81 -8.72 -7.05
N PRO A 407 -6.88 -7.93 -7.62
CA PRO A 407 -5.60 -8.45 -8.07
C PRO A 407 -4.75 -8.91 -6.86
N LEU A 408 -3.99 -10.01 -7.04
CA LEU A 408 -2.95 -10.39 -6.09
C LEU A 408 -1.70 -9.54 -6.35
N LEU A 409 -1.20 -8.85 -5.32
CA LEU A 409 0.06 -8.13 -5.42
C LEU A 409 1.24 -9.11 -5.37
N GLY A 410 2.12 -9.05 -6.38
CA GLY A 410 3.32 -9.88 -6.45
C GLY A 410 4.44 -9.42 -5.51
N GLY A 411 4.44 -8.13 -5.14
CA GLY A 411 5.28 -7.52 -4.12
C GLY A 411 4.71 -7.67 -2.71
N PHE A 412 5.09 -6.75 -1.82
CA PHE A 412 4.46 -6.57 -0.51
C PHE A 412 4.30 -5.07 -0.25
N THR A 413 3.45 -4.72 0.70
CA THR A 413 3.22 -3.37 1.21
C THR A 413 3.06 -3.42 2.72
N ASP A 414 3.00 -2.29 3.35
CA ASP A 414 2.77 -2.14 4.79
C ASP A 414 1.41 -2.67 5.27
N CYS A 415 0.48 -3.04 4.37
CA CYS A 415 -0.81 -3.63 4.72
C CYS A 415 -0.69 -4.89 5.60
N HIS A 416 0.42 -5.64 5.48
CA HIS A 416 0.60 -6.84 6.30
C HIS A 416 0.61 -6.54 7.81
N TYR A 417 1.20 -5.41 8.25
CA TYR A 417 1.24 -5.03 9.66
C TYR A 417 -0.16 -4.83 10.26
N PHE A 418 -1.11 -4.30 9.48
CA PHE A 418 -2.49 -4.14 9.93
C PHE A 418 -3.25 -5.46 9.90
N ARG A 419 -3.08 -6.25 8.82
CA ARG A 419 -3.72 -7.56 8.67
C ARG A 419 -3.29 -8.55 9.76
N GLU A 420 -2.04 -8.47 10.24
CA GLU A 420 -1.53 -9.26 11.37
C GLU A 420 -2.26 -8.96 12.69
N HIS A 421 -2.96 -7.83 12.77
CA HIS A 421 -3.77 -7.40 13.91
C HIS A 421 -5.27 -7.41 13.62
N ASP A 422 -5.71 -8.18 12.62
CA ASP A 422 -7.12 -8.30 12.22
C ASP A 422 -7.75 -6.96 11.79
N ILE A 423 -6.96 -5.96 11.39
CA ILE A 423 -7.43 -4.71 10.83
C ILE A 423 -7.44 -4.83 9.30
N PRO A 424 -8.61 -4.75 8.63
CA PRO A 424 -8.68 -4.82 7.18
C PRO A 424 -7.86 -3.71 6.53
N CYS A 425 -6.91 -4.07 5.68
CA CYS A 425 -6.10 -3.16 4.90
C CYS A 425 -6.18 -3.52 3.42
N TYR A 426 -6.51 -2.54 2.58
CA TYR A 426 -6.65 -2.73 1.15
C TYR A 426 -5.76 -1.77 0.39
N GLY A 427 -5.07 -2.31 -0.61
CA GLY A 427 -4.37 -1.51 -1.57
C GLY A 427 -5.34 -0.92 -2.59
N PHE A 428 -5.34 0.41 -2.73
CA PHE A 428 -6.13 1.11 -3.73
C PHE A 428 -5.51 2.46 -4.09
N TRP A 429 -4.72 2.51 -5.16
CA TRP A 429 -4.35 3.77 -5.79
C TRP A 429 -5.55 4.35 -6.55
N PRO A 430 -5.95 5.59 -6.28
CA PRO A 430 -7.12 6.19 -6.93
C PRO A 430 -6.83 6.66 -8.36
N PHE A 431 -5.67 6.31 -8.92
CA PHE A 431 -5.17 6.79 -10.21
C PHE A 431 -5.47 5.80 -11.32
N ALA A 432 -5.94 6.31 -12.48
CA ALA A 432 -6.11 5.51 -13.68
C ALA A 432 -4.74 5.30 -14.36
N LEU A 433 -4.15 4.13 -14.12
CA LEU A 433 -2.82 3.78 -14.60
C LEU A 433 -2.88 2.71 -15.69
N ASN A 434 -1.94 2.78 -16.63
CA ASN A 434 -1.74 1.79 -17.69
C ASN A 434 -0.34 1.13 -17.56
N GLU A 435 -0.01 0.18 -18.45
CA GLU A 435 1.29 -0.50 -18.41
C GLU A 435 2.49 0.46 -18.48
N GLN A 436 2.38 1.57 -19.21
CA GLN A 436 3.47 2.55 -19.31
C GLN A 436 3.70 3.27 -17.99
N SER A 437 2.61 3.65 -17.29
CA SER A 437 2.68 4.27 -15.96
C SER A 437 3.31 3.34 -14.93
N PHE A 438 2.96 2.03 -14.97
CA PHE A 438 3.60 1.04 -14.10
C PHE A 438 5.06 0.78 -14.44
N GLY A 439 5.43 0.86 -15.71
CA GLY A 439 6.78 0.59 -16.19
C GLY A 439 7.85 1.55 -15.67
N VAL A 440 7.44 2.70 -15.10
CA VAL A 440 8.37 3.71 -14.54
C VAL A 440 8.45 3.68 -13.01
N VAL A 441 7.59 2.93 -12.32
CA VAL A 441 7.70 2.72 -10.86
C VAL A 441 9.03 2.03 -10.55
N HIS A 442 9.80 2.56 -9.59
CA HIS A 442 11.20 2.20 -9.30
C HIS A 442 12.18 2.39 -10.48
N GLY A 443 11.67 2.80 -11.66
CA GLY A 443 12.47 3.10 -12.85
C GLY A 443 13.01 4.54 -12.90
N ASN A 444 13.58 4.91 -14.04
CA ASN A 444 13.94 6.29 -14.33
C ASN A 444 12.73 7.02 -14.90
N ASP A 445 12.71 8.36 -14.73
CA ASP A 445 11.64 9.22 -15.23
C ASP A 445 10.25 8.82 -14.70
N GLU A 446 10.18 8.42 -13.41
CA GLU A 446 8.90 8.22 -12.74
C GLU A 446 8.08 9.50 -12.81
N ARG A 447 6.82 9.36 -13.20
CA ARG A 447 5.93 10.49 -13.44
C ARG A 447 4.47 10.09 -13.41
N ILE A 448 3.62 11.06 -13.13
CA ILE A 448 2.16 10.89 -13.18
C ILE A 448 1.53 11.96 -14.08
N GLY A 449 0.55 11.57 -14.87
CA GLY A 449 -0.24 12.52 -15.65
C GLY A 449 -0.94 13.54 -14.75
N VAL A 450 -0.84 14.82 -15.07
CA VAL A 450 -1.47 15.89 -14.28
C VAL A 450 -2.99 15.66 -14.16
N ASP A 451 -3.64 15.27 -15.25
CA ASP A 451 -5.08 14.99 -15.24
C ASP A 451 -5.41 13.71 -14.47
N VAL A 452 -4.52 12.71 -14.50
CA VAL A 452 -4.65 11.47 -13.72
C VAL A 452 -4.56 11.78 -12.22
N LEU A 453 -3.61 12.62 -11.80
CA LEU A 453 -3.48 13.08 -10.41
C LEU A 453 -4.75 13.82 -9.95
N LYS A 454 -5.23 14.76 -10.75
CA LYS A 454 -6.44 15.54 -10.46
C LYS A 454 -7.67 14.65 -10.28
N ALA A 455 -7.92 13.78 -11.26
CA ALA A 455 -9.05 12.84 -11.23
C ALA A 455 -8.93 11.86 -10.05
N GLY A 456 -7.74 11.32 -9.79
CA GLY A 456 -7.52 10.42 -8.67
C GLY A 456 -7.69 11.08 -7.31
N THR A 457 -7.23 12.32 -7.16
CA THR A 457 -7.46 13.12 -5.93
C THR A 457 -8.95 13.27 -5.66
N ARG A 458 -9.72 13.59 -6.68
CA ARG A 458 -11.19 13.69 -6.57
C ARG A 458 -11.82 12.34 -6.20
N THR A 459 -11.41 11.25 -6.86
CA THR A 459 -11.87 9.90 -6.55
C THR A 459 -11.60 9.54 -5.10
N MET A 460 -10.41 9.87 -4.56
CA MET A 460 -10.07 9.61 -3.15
C MET A 460 -10.96 10.41 -2.20
N ILE A 461 -11.21 11.70 -2.47
CA ILE A 461 -12.08 12.54 -1.64
C ILE A 461 -13.51 11.97 -1.59
N GLU A 462 -14.06 11.60 -2.75
CA GLU A 462 -15.41 11.03 -2.85
C GLU A 462 -15.50 9.67 -2.14
N LEU A 463 -14.48 8.81 -2.29
CA LEU A 463 -14.40 7.50 -1.65
C LEU A 463 -14.37 7.63 -0.12
N VAL A 464 -13.48 8.48 0.38
CA VAL A 464 -13.30 8.70 1.83
C VAL A 464 -14.57 9.29 2.45
N ALA A 465 -15.20 10.26 1.79
CA ALA A 465 -16.47 10.82 2.26
C ALA A 465 -17.54 9.72 2.41
N LYS A 466 -17.72 8.86 1.42
CA LYS A 466 -18.68 7.75 1.48
C LYS A 466 -18.35 6.76 2.59
N LEU A 467 -17.11 6.32 2.70
CA LEU A 467 -16.67 5.39 3.74
C LEU A 467 -16.84 5.96 5.14
N ALA A 468 -16.59 7.27 5.32
CA ALA A 468 -16.80 7.98 6.57
C ALA A 468 -18.27 8.36 6.82
N GLY A 469 -19.21 7.94 5.96
CA GLY A 469 -20.64 8.20 6.10
C GLY A 469 -21.03 9.65 5.86
N ALA A 470 -20.25 10.39 5.08
CA ALA A 470 -20.54 11.77 4.71
C ALA A 470 -21.17 11.85 3.31
N THR A 471 -22.02 12.86 3.12
CA THR A 471 -22.57 13.20 1.81
C THR A 471 -21.95 14.50 1.33
N LEU A 472 -21.17 14.44 0.25
CA LEU A 472 -20.66 15.65 -0.38
C LEU A 472 -21.81 16.46 -1.01
N PRO A 473 -21.73 17.80 -0.98
CA PRO A 473 -22.75 18.64 -1.62
C PRO A 473 -22.86 18.27 -3.10
N ASN A 474 -24.10 18.17 -3.59
CA ASN A 474 -24.37 17.75 -4.96
C ASN A 474 -23.57 18.54 -5.98
N HIS A 475 -22.95 17.80 -6.88
CA HIS A 475 -22.37 18.34 -8.11
C HIS A 475 -23.45 18.89 -9.04
N ALA A 476 -23.20 20.07 -9.57
CA ALA A 476 -23.68 20.33 -10.93
C ALA A 476 -22.84 19.44 -11.86
N PRO A 477 -23.44 18.66 -12.80
CA PRO A 477 -22.68 17.92 -13.78
C PRO A 477 -21.76 18.89 -14.52
N SER A 478 -20.49 18.49 -14.70
CA SER A 478 -19.56 19.25 -15.54
C SER A 478 -20.14 19.40 -16.93
N PRO A 479 -20.03 20.61 -17.52
CA PRO A 479 -20.58 20.90 -18.83
C PRO A 479 -19.94 20.06 -19.94
#